data_20c1e25fa108e9993de9897e3e894802
#
_entry.id   20c1e25fa108e9993de9897e3e894802
#
_cell.length_a   1.000
_cell.length_b   1.000
_cell.length_c   1.000
_cell.angle_alpha   90.00
_cell.angle_beta   90.00
_cell.angle_gamma   90.00
#
_symmetry.space_group_name_H-M   'P 1'
#
loop_
_entity.id
_entity.type
_entity.pdbx_description
1 polymer ?
#
loop_
_entity_poly.entity_id
_entity_poly.type
_entity_poly.pdbx_seq_one_letter_code
_entity_poly.pdbx_strand_id
1 'polypeptide(L)'
;CSSDLGAYSIEDSYSTNFDIKNEDSKENIFVILYDRVYTSGDSNSFYLHTLTLEAASQATFNIPAAPWSGFLCQPDFFQTYAEQDLRRSQSWLYGPQVDLSGKDLGFEYTPVFLEEKYYNSNGGRGTYDGARCWKWHYQTDGSLKEYTVSMDNDFAIFRYADVVLMYVEALVRQNRTSEAIQLADFKKIRTRAGLDAYITSQLTIDELYAERGRELAWEGWRHEDMIRFGKYLKKYWAHPDQSSETFRNVFPIPTDILNANPKLSQNKDY
;
A
#
# COMPACT_ATOMS: atom_id res chain seq x y z
N CYS A 1 1.76 20.88 -18.48
CA CYS A 1 1.17 19.83 -17.65
C CYS A 1 0.74 20.29 -16.26
N SER A 2 1.30 21.34 -15.67
CA SER A 2 0.87 21.83 -14.34
C SER A 2 -0.44 22.66 -14.35
N SER A 3 -0.82 23.20 -15.48
CA SER A 3 -2.04 24.01 -15.62
C SER A 3 -3.34 23.20 -15.66
N ASP A 4 -3.26 21.93 -16.04
CA ASP A 4 -4.43 21.09 -16.23
C ASP A 4 -4.80 20.30 -14.96
N LEU A 5 -3.91 20.24 -13.98
CA LEU A 5 -4.12 19.57 -12.68
C LEU A 5 -4.55 20.54 -11.56
N GLY A 6 -4.85 21.81 -11.89
CA GLY A 6 -5.29 22.82 -10.93
C GLY A 6 -6.54 22.49 -10.13
N ALA A 7 -7.26 21.42 -10.51
CA ALA A 7 -8.38 20.89 -9.76
C ALA A 7 -7.97 19.96 -8.61
N TYR A 8 -6.72 19.45 -8.62
CA TYR A 8 -6.21 18.50 -7.64
C TYR A 8 -5.17 19.14 -6.73
N SER A 9 -5.11 18.71 -5.49
CA SER A 9 -4.13 19.19 -4.51
C SER A 9 -3.85 18.10 -3.48
N ILE A 10 -2.66 18.14 -2.88
CA ILE A 10 -2.32 17.26 -1.76
C ILE A 10 -3.20 17.63 -0.56
N GLU A 11 -3.90 16.65 0.01
CA GLU A 11 -4.70 16.81 1.22
C GLU A 11 -3.84 17.18 2.43
N ASP A 12 -4.42 17.88 3.39
CA ASP A 12 -3.72 18.27 4.62
C ASP A 12 -3.49 17.07 5.54
N SER A 13 -4.42 16.11 5.55
CA SER A 13 -4.28 14.84 6.22
C SER A 13 -4.15 13.70 5.21
N TYR A 14 -3.17 12.83 5.45
CA TYR A 14 -2.98 11.63 4.63
C TYR A 14 -4.21 10.71 4.65
N SER A 15 -4.83 10.54 5.83
CA SER A 15 -5.96 9.64 6.04
C SER A 15 -7.23 10.04 5.30
N THR A 16 -7.42 11.33 4.97
CA THR A 16 -8.59 11.82 4.23
C THR A 16 -8.80 11.08 2.91
N ASN A 17 -7.71 10.67 2.26
CA ASN A 17 -7.78 9.93 0.98
C ASN A 17 -8.35 8.51 1.10
N PHE A 18 -8.43 7.98 2.33
CA PHE A 18 -8.72 6.57 2.61
C PHE A 18 -9.86 6.38 3.61
N ASP A 19 -10.51 7.47 3.97
CA ASP A 19 -11.66 7.44 4.89
C ASP A 19 -12.85 6.75 4.23
N ILE A 20 -13.86 6.42 5.03
CA ILE A 20 -15.09 5.74 4.55
C ILE A 20 -15.80 6.57 3.50
N LYS A 21 -15.73 7.91 3.63
CA LYS A 21 -16.27 8.88 2.68
C LYS A 21 -15.14 9.65 2.05
N ASN A 22 -14.40 9.00 1.16
CA ASN A 22 -13.25 9.59 0.48
C ASN A 22 -13.54 10.08 -0.95
N GLU A 23 -14.80 10.09 -1.36
CA GLU A 23 -15.27 10.61 -2.65
C GLU A 23 -14.97 12.09 -2.84
N ASP A 24 -14.91 12.86 -1.75
CA ASP A 24 -14.62 14.32 -1.78
C ASP A 24 -13.12 14.64 -1.72
N SER A 25 -12.23 13.64 -1.69
CA SER A 25 -10.79 13.88 -1.66
C SER A 25 -10.31 14.64 -2.90
N LYS A 26 -9.64 15.77 -2.66
CA LYS A 26 -9.03 16.59 -3.73
C LYS A 26 -7.80 15.95 -4.35
N GLU A 27 -7.36 14.85 -3.80
CA GLU A 27 -6.18 14.12 -4.25
C GLU A 27 -6.52 12.95 -5.17
N ASN A 28 -7.73 12.39 -5.06
CA ASN A 28 -8.21 11.27 -5.86
C ASN A 28 -8.56 11.73 -7.29
N ILE A 29 -7.87 11.18 -8.29
CA ILE A 29 -8.03 11.56 -9.72
C ILE A 29 -8.98 10.60 -10.43
N PHE A 30 -8.77 9.30 -10.22
CA PHE A 30 -9.60 8.26 -10.79
C PHE A 30 -9.78 7.14 -9.78
N VAL A 31 -11.03 6.83 -9.45
CA VAL A 31 -11.40 5.88 -8.40
C VAL A 31 -12.29 4.78 -8.95
N ILE A 32 -12.24 3.62 -8.31
CA ILE A 32 -13.27 2.60 -8.41
C ILE A 32 -14.22 2.86 -7.26
N LEU A 33 -15.47 3.14 -7.59
CA LEU A 33 -16.51 3.40 -6.59
C LEU A 33 -16.95 2.10 -5.94
N TYR A 34 -16.98 2.11 -4.61
CA TYR A 34 -17.51 1.01 -3.82
C TYR A 34 -18.66 1.50 -2.93
N ASP A 35 -19.66 0.65 -2.81
CA ASP A 35 -20.81 0.86 -1.92
C ASP A 35 -21.24 -0.52 -1.40
N ARG A 36 -21.26 -0.68 -0.08
CA ARG A 36 -21.55 -1.98 0.53
C ARG A 36 -22.92 -2.56 0.15
N VAL A 37 -23.86 -1.71 -0.28
CA VAL A 37 -25.23 -2.10 -0.69
C VAL A 37 -25.25 -2.51 -2.16
N TYR A 38 -24.67 -1.67 -3.04
CA TYR A 38 -24.80 -1.82 -4.49
C TYR A 38 -23.64 -2.57 -5.12
N THR A 39 -22.47 -2.56 -4.50
CA THR A 39 -21.27 -3.29 -4.99
C THR A 39 -20.91 -4.46 -4.07
N SER A 40 -21.87 -4.95 -3.29
CA SER A 40 -21.68 -6.12 -2.43
C SER A 40 -21.71 -7.43 -3.24
N GLY A 41 -20.93 -8.40 -2.79
CA GLY A 41 -20.86 -9.74 -3.40
C GLY A 41 -19.43 -10.13 -3.78
N ASP A 42 -19.23 -11.39 -4.14
CA ASP A 42 -17.90 -12.01 -4.29
C ASP A 42 -17.02 -11.38 -5.38
N SER A 43 -17.58 -10.61 -6.28
CA SER A 43 -16.88 -10.12 -7.47
C SER A 43 -16.60 -8.62 -7.46
N ASN A 44 -17.19 -7.84 -6.55
CA ASN A 44 -17.17 -6.39 -6.65
C ASN A 44 -17.19 -5.68 -5.29
N SER A 45 -16.57 -6.28 -4.28
CA SER A 45 -16.53 -5.73 -2.93
C SER A 45 -15.15 -5.19 -2.59
N PHE A 46 -15.10 -4.09 -1.84
CA PHE A 46 -13.88 -3.66 -1.19
C PHE A 46 -13.75 -4.34 0.18
N TYR A 47 -12.82 -5.28 0.32
CA TYR A 47 -12.69 -6.14 1.50
C TYR A 47 -11.24 -6.35 1.98
N LEU A 48 -10.39 -5.37 1.77
CA LEU A 48 -8.98 -5.45 2.11
C LEU A 48 -8.75 -5.73 3.62
N HIS A 49 -9.61 -5.19 4.48
CA HIS A 49 -9.62 -5.48 5.93
C HIS A 49 -9.81 -6.98 6.21
N THR A 50 -10.75 -7.63 5.53
CA THR A 50 -11.00 -9.07 5.68
C THR A 50 -9.80 -9.90 5.22
N LEU A 51 -9.10 -9.46 4.17
CA LEU A 51 -7.92 -10.14 3.65
C LEU A 51 -6.69 -10.03 4.56
N THR A 52 -6.59 -8.99 5.37
CA THR A 52 -5.33 -8.68 6.09
C THR A 52 -5.39 -8.94 7.59
N LEU A 53 -6.53 -8.72 8.23
CA LEU A 53 -6.68 -8.90 9.67
C LEU A 53 -6.76 -10.37 10.07
N GLU A 54 -6.38 -10.67 11.32
CA GLU A 54 -6.64 -11.95 11.97
C GLU A 54 -8.07 -12.01 12.54
N ALA A 55 -8.60 -13.22 12.73
CA ALA A 55 -9.95 -13.44 13.25
C ALA A 55 -10.20 -12.72 14.59
N ALA A 56 -9.18 -12.60 15.45
CA ALA A 56 -9.27 -11.88 16.73
C ALA A 56 -9.59 -10.39 16.56
N SER A 57 -9.23 -9.77 15.45
CA SER A 57 -9.54 -8.36 15.15
C SER A 57 -11.01 -8.11 14.82
N GLN A 58 -11.84 -9.14 14.73
CA GLN A 58 -13.29 -8.99 14.71
C GLN A 58 -13.77 -8.18 15.92
N ALA A 59 -13.22 -8.46 17.11
CA ALA A 59 -13.52 -7.71 18.33
C ALA A 59 -12.92 -6.28 18.31
N THR A 60 -11.73 -6.10 17.72
CA THR A 60 -11.08 -4.78 17.63
C THR A 60 -11.97 -3.76 16.91
N PHE A 61 -12.66 -4.17 15.85
CA PHE A 61 -13.41 -3.26 14.99
C PHE A 61 -14.92 -3.52 14.96
N ASN A 62 -15.42 -4.44 15.79
CA ASN A 62 -16.84 -4.85 15.80
C ASN A 62 -17.35 -5.23 14.39
N ILE A 63 -16.51 -5.90 13.60
CA ILE A 63 -16.88 -6.35 12.25
C ILE A 63 -17.69 -7.65 12.31
N PRO A 64 -18.64 -7.85 11.36
CA PRO A 64 -19.64 -8.93 11.45
C PRO A 64 -19.09 -10.32 11.18
N ALA A 65 -17.99 -10.44 10.40
CA ALA A 65 -17.38 -11.71 10.04
C ALA A 65 -15.90 -11.76 10.41
N ALA A 66 -15.39 -12.95 10.73
CA ALA A 66 -13.98 -13.13 11.06
C ALA A 66 -13.11 -12.91 9.81
N PRO A 67 -12.06 -12.08 9.90
CA PRO A 67 -11.07 -11.89 8.84
C PRO A 67 -10.25 -13.16 8.54
N TRP A 68 -9.57 -13.17 7.40
CA TRP A 68 -8.95 -14.36 6.80
C TRP A 68 -7.45 -14.47 6.94
N SER A 69 -6.79 -13.44 7.46
CA SER A 69 -5.33 -13.45 7.71
C SER A 69 -4.44 -13.72 6.50
N GLY A 70 -4.82 -13.21 5.32
CA GLY A 70 -4.12 -13.51 4.06
C GLY A 70 -2.82 -12.74 3.88
N PHE A 71 -2.79 -11.44 4.18
CA PHE A 71 -1.67 -10.56 3.86
C PHE A 71 -1.18 -9.78 5.08
N LEU A 72 0.12 -9.52 5.11
CA LEU A 72 0.77 -8.74 6.16
C LEU A 72 1.93 -7.91 5.59
N CYS A 73 2.37 -6.90 6.35
CA CYS A 73 3.56 -6.14 6.03
C CYS A 73 4.83 -6.97 6.29
N GLN A 74 5.76 -6.93 5.37
CA GLN A 74 7.08 -7.50 5.62
C GLN A 74 7.89 -6.61 6.57
N PRO A 75 8.69 -7.18 7.48
CA PRO A 75 9.45 -6.43 8.49
C PRO A 75 10.39 -5.37 7.92
N ASP A 76 11.13 -5.70 6.86
CA ASP A 76 12.07 -4.78 6.21
C ASP A 76 11.36 -3.57 5.60
N PHE A 77 10.17 -3.77 5.02
CA PHE A 77 9.37 -2.67 4.51
C PHE A 77 8.80 -1.79 5.63
N PHE A 78 8.26 -2.40 6.68
CA PHE A 78 7.76 -1.67 7.84
C PHE A 78 8.85 -0.78 8.48
N GLN A 79 10.08 -1.28 8.55
CA GLN A 79 11.23 -0.56 9.09
C GLN A 79 11.70 0.62 8.23
N THR A 80 11.20 0.76 6.99
CA THR A 80 11.49 1.95 6.17
C THR A 80 10.79 3.21 6.68
N TYR A 81 9.74 3.09 7.47
CA TYR A 81 9.06 4.21 8.09
C TYR A 81 9.82 4.67 9.33
N ALA A 82 10.15 5.96 9.41
CA ALA A 82 10.66 6.55 10.64
C ALA A 82 9.59 6.48 11.75
N GLU A 83 10.03 6.48 13.02
CA GLU A 83 9.09 6.39 14.15
C GLU A 83 8.07 7.53 14.19
N GLN A 84 8.49 8.73 13.80
CA GLN A 84 7.64 9.92 13.73
C GLN A 84 6.82 10.03 12.43
N ASP A 85 7.01 9.12 11.47
CA ASP A 85 6.22 9.12 10.21
C ASP A 85 4.77 8.71 10.52
N LEU A 86 3.86 9.67 10.43
CA LEU A 86 2.44 9.44 10.73
C LEU A 86 1.82 8.37 9.81
N ARG A 87 2.33 8.18 8.61
CA ARG A 87 1.87 7.13 7.69
C ARG A 87 2.12 5.73 8.24
N ARG A 88 3.11 5.58 9.15
CA ARG A 88 3.38 4.31 9.83
C ARG A 88 2.17 3.81 10.59
N SER A 89 1.54 4.68 11.40
CA SER A 89 0.33 4.34 12.16
C SER A 89 -0.97 4.52 11.37
N GLN A 90 -0.97 5.34 10.34
CA GLN A 90 -2.14 5.56 9.48
C GLN A 90 -2.32 4.50 8.38
N SER A 91 -1.25 3.78 8.02
CA SER A 91 -1.31 2.71 7.03
C SER A 91 -1.26 1.30 7.63
N TRP A 92 -0.76 1.18 8.87
CA TRP A 92 -0.47 -0.11 9.47
C TRP A 92 -1.03 -0.24 10.87
N LEU A 93 -1.75 -1.31 11.12
CA LEU A 93 -2.19 -1.74 12.44
C LEU A 93 -1.11 -2.63 13.05
N TYR A 94 -0.62 -2.27 14.24
CA TYR A 94 0.42 -3.01 14.97
C TYR A 94 0.36 -2.71 16.47
N GLY A 95 1.11 -3.50 17.27
CA GLY A 95 1.12 -3.38 18.74
C GLY A 95 -0.09 -4.01 19.40
N PRO A 96 -0.27 -3.78 20.72
CA PRO A 96 -1.37 -4.32 21.50
C PRO A 96 -2.73 -3.91 20.94
N GLN A 97 -3.65 -4.88 20.87
CA GLN A 97 -4.98 -4.65 20.31
C GLN A 97 -6.02 -4.49 21.40
N VAL A 98 -6.89 -3.51 21.19
CA VAL A 98 -8.01 -3.20 22.10
C VAL A 98 -9.32 -3.22 21.33
N ASP A 99 -10.44 -3.41 22.02
CA ASP A 99 -11.77 -3.21 21.45
C ASP A 99 -12.14 -1.71 21.37
N LEU A 100 -13.31 -1.40 20.82
CA LEU A 100 -13.80 -0.03 20.68
C LEU A 100 -14.02 0.70 22.02
N SER A 101 -14.05 -0.02 23.15
CA SER A 101 -14.12 0.56 24.49
C SER A 101 -12.74 0.83 25.11
N GLY A 102 -11.67 0.39 24.45
CA GLY A 102 -10.29 0.45 24.94
C GLY A 102 -9.88 -0.74 25.82
N LYS A 103 -10.70 -1.79 25.90
CA LYS A 103 -10.37 -3.00 26.66
C LYS A 103 -9.33 -3.82 25.88
N ASP A 104 -8.27 -4.21 26.58
CA ASP A 104 -7.23 -5.09 26.06
C ASP A 104 -7.82 -6.46 25.61
N LEU A 105 -7.49 -6.86 24.40
CA LEU A 105 -7.92 -8.13 23.81
C LEU A 105 -6.90 -9.27 24.04
N GLY A 106 -5.78 -8.99 24.69
CA GLY A 106 -4.76 -10.00 25.03
C GLY A 106 -3.93 -10.48 23.86
N PHE A 107 -3.87 -9.74 22.76
CA PHE A 107 -2.96 -10.02 21.65
C PHE A 107 -2.42 -8.73 21.04
N GLU A 108 -1.29 -8.85 20.32
CA GLU A 108 -0.66 -7.75 19.60
C GLU A 108 -0.19 -8.18 18.22
N TYR A 109 -0.23 -7.26 17.26
CA TYR A 109 0.45 -7.46 15.98
C TYR A 109 1.90 -7.02 16.09
N THR A 110 2.83 -7.95 15.83
CA THR A 110 4.27 -7.73 15.93
C THR A 110 4.86 -7.40 14.56
N PRO A 111 5.13 -6.12 14.23
CA PRO A 111 5.56 -5.72 12.89
C PRO A 111 6.97 -6.22 12.53
N VAL A 112 7.85 -6.36 13.53
CA VAL A 112 9.18 -6.95 13.37
C VAL A 112 9.17 -8.26 14.13
N PHE A 113 9.01 -9.35 13.43
CA PHE A 113 8.85 -10.68 13.99
C PHE A 113 10.10 -11.54 13.73
N LEU A 114 9.96 -12.80 13.43
CA LEU A 114 11.07 -13.74 13.27
C LEU A 114 12.18 -13.21 12.35
N GLU A 115 13.42 -13.55 12.67
CA GLU A 115 14.52 -13.38 11.72
C GLU A 115 14.22 -14.14 10.42
N GLU A 116 14.61 -13.59 9.28
CA GLU A 116 14.40 -14.19 7.96
C GLU A 116 14.84 -15.64 7.88
N LYS A 117 16.02 -15.95 8.46
CA LYS A 117 16.55 -17.30 8.54
C LYS A 117 15.63 -18.25 9.31
N TYR A 118 15.06 -17.79 10.43
CA TYR A 118 14.15 -18.59 11.24
C TYR A 118 12.85 -18.84 10.51
N TYR A 119 12.29 -17.81 9.87
CA TYR A 119 11.08 -17.91 9.06
C TYR A 119 11.21 -18.97 7.97
N ASN A 120 12.28 -18.88 7.18
CA ASN A 120 12.56 -19.82 6.08
C ASN A 120 12.81 -21.25 6.56
N SER A 121 13.41 -21.43 7.74
CA SER A 121 13.74 -22.76 8.30
C SER A 121 12.53 -23.45 8.93
N ASN A 122 11.59 -22.69 9.49
CA ASN A 122 10.44 -23.22 10.23
C ASN A 122 9.13 -23.18 9.43
N GLY A 123 9.16 -22.66 8.21
CA GLY A 123 8.05 -22.74 7.26
C GLY A 123 6.81 -21.91 7.63
N GLY A 124 6.96 -20.91 8.52
CA GLY A 124 5.79 -20.15 8.88
C GLY A 124 6.04 -18.95 9.81
N ARG A 125 5.05 -18.13 9.89
CA ARG A 125 4.94 -17.02 10.83
C ARG A 125 4.07 -17.39 12.04
N GLY A 126 4.18 -16.66 13.14
CA GLY A 126 3.20 -16.71 14.22
C GLY A 126 1.85 -16.08 13.78
N THR A 127 0.78 -16.40 14.50
CA THR A 127 -0.59 -15.96 14.18
C THR A 127 -0.68 -14.45 14.07
N TYR A 128 0.00 -13.72 14.95
CA TYR A 128 -0.09 -12.25 15.02
C TYR A 128 1.16 -11.55 14.49
N ASP A 129 2.03 -12.27 13.80
CA ASP A 129 3.19 -11.67 13.15
C ASP A 129 2.78 -10.76 11.98
N GLY A 130 3.50 -9.64 11.84
CA GLY A 130 3.34 -8.64 10.79
C GLY A 130 2.27 -7.60 11.07
N ALA A 131 2.56 -6.35 10.70
CA ALA A 131 1.57 -5.29 10.70
C ALA A 131 0.49 -5.56 9.65
N ARG A 132 -0.74 -5.12 9.93
CA ARG A 132 -1.91 -5.32 9.06
C ARG A 132 -2.30 -4.03 8.37
N CYS A 133 -3.06 -4.13 7.29
CA CYS A 133 -3.56 -2.95 6.59
C CYS A 133 -4.54 -2.17 7.48
N TRP A 134 -4.24 -0.88 7.66
CA TRP A 134 -5.13 0.07 8.32
C TRP A 134 -5.38 1.29 7.45
N LYS A 135 -4.82 1.35 6.29
CA LYS A 135 -4.85 2.52 5.42
C LYS A 135 -6.26 2.97 5.07
N TRP A 136 -7.16 2.04 4.72
CA TRP A 136 -8.59 2.32 4.59
C TRP A 136 -9.28 2.06 5.92
N HIS A 137 -9.86 3.11 6.48
CA HIS A 137 -10.54 3.03 7.77
C HIS A 137 -11.81 2.18 7.68
N TYR A 138 -12.06 1.39 8.71
CA TYR A 138 -13.22 0.50 8.76
C TYR A 138 -14.41 1.19 9.41
N GLN A 139 -15.61 0.84 8.94
CA GLN A 139 -16.84 1.24 9.59
C GLN A 139 -17.03 0.44 10.88
N THR A 140 -16.98 1.14 12.02
CA THR A 140 -17.04 0.54 13.36
C THR A 140 -18.36 0.79 14.08
N ASP A 141 -19.28 1.51 13.45
CA ASP A 141 -20.59 1.90 13.99
C ASP A 141 -21.62 0.76 14.04
N GLY A 142 -21.23 -0.43 13.59
CA GLY A 142 -22.11 -1.60 13.50
C GLY A 142 -22.98 -1.63 12.24
N SER A 143 -22.86 -0.65 11.34
CA SER A 143 -23.62 -0.59 10.08
C SER A 143 -23.26 -1.71 9.09
N LEU A 144 -22.12 -2.39 9.30
CA LEU A 144 -21.69 -3.53 8.47
C LEU A 144 -22.40 -4.86 8.83
N LYS A 145 -23.29 -4.92 9.80
CA LYS A 145 -23.90 -6.18 10.27
C LYS A 145 -24.61 -6.98 9.19
N GLU A 146 -25.10 -6.32 8.15
CA GLU A 146 -25.79 -6.96 7.03
C GLU A 146 -24.83 -7.27 5.85
N TYR A 147 -23.60 -6.74 5.89
CA TYR A 147 -22.63 -6.78 4.79
C TYR A 147 -21.29 -7.29 5.30
N THR A 148 -21.09 -8.60 5.22
CA THR A 148 -20.02 -9.28 5.94
C THR A 148 -18.60 -8.90 5.50
N VAL A 149 -18.41 -8.44 4.28
CA VAL A 149 -17.08 -8.22 3.71
C VAL A 149 -16.95 -6.92 2.92
N SER A 150 -18.02 -6.15 2.71
CA SER A 150 -18.01 -4.98 1.83
C SER A 150 -17.86 -3.70 2.63
N MET A 151 -17.08 -2.75 2.12
CA MET A 151 -16.87 -1.40 2.67
C MET A 151 -17.27 -0.35 1.64
N ASP A 152 -17.47 0.89 2.10
CA ASP A 152 -17.87 2.01 1.25
C ASP A 152 -16.67 2.84 0.73
N ASN A 153 -15.46 2.58 1.21
CA ASN A 153 -14.28 3.34 0.78
C ASN A 153 -14.02 3.14 -0.71
N ASP A 154 -13.88 4.22 -1.44
CA ASP A 154 -13.45 4.18 -2.84
C ASP A 154 -11.96 3.84 -2.95
N PHE A 155 -11.61 3.09 -3.98
CA PHE A 155 -10.21 2.74 -4.26
C PHE A 155 -9.65 3.63 -5.36
N ALA A 156 -8.71 4.50 -4.99
CA ALA A 156 -8.04 5.35 -5.95
C ALA A 156 -7.05 4.55 -6.80
N ILE A 157 -7.30 4.49 -8.12
CA ILE A 157 -6.34 3.97 -9.11
C ILE A 157 -5.25 5.01 -9.35
N PHE A 158 -5.64 6.29 -9.50
CA PHE A 158 -4.70 7.40 -9.64
C PHE A 158 -4.98 8.46 -8.60
N ARG A 159 -3.93 8.84 -7.88
CA ARG A 159 -3.95 9.88 -6.85
C ARG A 159 -2.89 10.93 -7.16
N TYR A 160 -3.18 12.19 -6.84
CA TYR A 160 -2.29 13.31 -7.18
C TYR A 160 -0.89 13.18 -6.55
N ALA A 161 -0.77 12.57 -5.37
CA ALA A 161 0.54 12.28 -4.78
C ALA A 161 1.41 11.39 -5.68
N ASP A 162 0.82 10.40 -6.38
CA ASP A 162 1.58 9.59 -7.33
C ASP A 162 2.09 10.45 -8.50
N VAL A 163 1.25 11.34 -9.04
CA VAL A 163 1.65 12.29 -10.11
C VAL A 163 2.80 13.18 -9.66
N VAL A 164 2.73 13.71 -8.44
CA VAL A 164 3.82 14.52 -7.87
C VAL A 164 5.10 13.71 -7.75
N LEU A 165 5.01 12.48 -7.23
CA LEU A 165 6.18 11.59 -7.08
C LEU A 165 6.77 11.15 -8.43
N MET A 166 5.94 10.93 -9.47
CA MET A 166 6.42 10.69 -10.83
C MET A 166 7.16 11.91 -11.39
N TYR A 167 6.65 13.12 -11.15
CA TYR A 167 7.33 14.34 -11.59
C TYR A 167 8.68 14.53 -10.87
N VAL A 168 8.71 14.32 -9.56
CA VAL A 168 9.95 14.31 -8.77
C VAL A 168 10.94 13.29 -9.31
N GLU A 169 10.49 12.08 -9.63
CA GLU A 169 11.33 11.04 -10.22
C GLU A 169 11.95 11.50 -11.54
N ALA A 170 11.16 12.09 -12.42
CA ALA A 170 11.65 12.61 -13.69
C ALA A 170 12.74 13.68 -13.50
N LEU A 171 12.59 14.56 -12.51
CA LEU A 171 13.61 15.57 -12.17
C LEU A 171 14.88 14.93 -11.60
N VAL A 172 14.75 14.00 -10.66
CA VAL A 172 15.89 13.30 -10.04
C VAL A 172 16.70 12.53 -11.10
N ARG A 173 16.02 11.81 -12.01
CA ARG A 173 16.67 11.08 -13.11
C ARG A 173 17.38 12.00 -14.11
N GLN A 174 16.98 13.27 -14.18
CA GLN A 174 17.65 14.31 -14.99
C GLN A 174 18.73 15.07 -14.21
N ASN A 175 19.11 14.65 -13.01
CA ASN A 175 20.03 15.34 -12.11
C ASN A 175 19.54 16.74 -11.68
N ARG A 176 18.23 16.95 -11.65
CA ARG A 176 17.56 18.21 -11.23
C ARG A 176 16.96 18.09 -9.82
N THR A 177 17.64 17.38 -8.94
CA THR A 177 17.17 17.14 -7.55
C THR A 177 16.92 18.45 -6.79
N SER A 178 17.73 19.47 -7.03
CA SER A 178 17.55 20.80 -6.41
C SER A 178 16.23 21.48 -6.78
N GLU A 179 15.67 21.21 -7.94
CA GLU A 179 14.35 21.69 -8.34
C GLU A 179 13.25 20.81 -7.71
N ALA A 180 13.44 19.50 -7.72
CA ALA A 180 12.47 18.56 -7.15
C ALA A 180 12.13 18.90 -5.69
N ILE A 181 13.13 19.18 -4.86
CA ILE A 181 12.93 19.53 -3.44
C ILE A 181 12.27 20.91 -3.21
N GLN A 182 12.15 21.76 -4.24
CA GLN A 182 11.45 23.04 -4.13
C GLN A 182 9.96 22.94 -4.42
N LEU A 183 9.49 21.85 -5.02
CA LEU A 183 8.08 21.67 -5.32
C LEU A 183 7.24 21.70 -4.03
N ALA A 184 6.27 22.58 -3.98
CA ALA A 184 5.43 22.79 -2.79
C ALA A 184 4.65 21.50 -2.44
N ASP A 185 4.07 20.83 -3.43
CA ASP A 185 3.29 19.62 -3.22
C ASP A 185 4.17 18.45 -2.74
N PHE A 186 5.41 18.34 -3.24
CA PHE A 186 6.35 17.33 -2.74
C PHE A 186 6.75 17.59 -1.28
N LYS A 187 7.00 18.85 -0.91
CA LYS A 187 7.21 19.22 0.48
C LYS A 187 6.00 18.87 1.34
N LYS A 188 4.79 19.13 0.83
CA LYS A 188 3.54 18.85 1.55
C LYS A 188 3.33 17.36 1.81
N ILE A 189 3.68 16.46 0.88
CA ILE A 189 3.65 15.01 1.10
C ILE A 189 4.45 14.63 2.36
N ARG A 190 5.62 15.23 2.55
CA ARG A 190 6.47 14.98 3.73
C ARG A 190 5.91 15.62 5.00
N THR A 191 5.56 16.89 4.92
CA THR A 191 5.17 17.66 6.12
C THR A 191 3.84 17.19 6.70
N ARG A 192 2.87 16.75 5.87
CA ARG A 192 1.64 16.13 6.37
C ARG A 192 1.87 14.78 7.06
N ALA A 193 2.99 14.12 6.73
CA ALA A 193 3.43 12.89 7.40
C ALA A 193 4.24 13.16 8.68
N GLY A 194 4.34 14.41 9.14
CA GLY A 194 5.10 14.80 10.33
C GLY A 194 6.62 14.80 10.13
N LEU A 195 7.09 14.84 8.88
CA LEU A 195 8.50 14.77 8.53
C LEU A 195 9.00 16.08 7.91
N ASP A 196 10.27 16.37 8.09
CA ASP A 196 10.91 17.48 7.40
C ASP A 196 10.94 17.25 5.88
N ALA A 197 10.86 18.35 5.13
CA ALA A 197 11.08 18.29 3.69
C ALA A 197 12.50 17.81 3.37
N TYR A 198 12.66 17.11 2.24
CA TYR A 198 13.98 16.67 1.82
C TYR A 198 14.94 17.82 1.52
N ILE A 199 16.21 17.63 1.84
CA ILE A 199 17.32 18.38 1.28
C ILE A 199 17.94 17.58 0.10
N THR A 200 18.68 18.26 -0.77
CA THR A 200 19.23 17.67 -2.00
C THR A 200 20.04 16.39 -1.76
N SER A 201 20.84 16.37 -0.68
CA SER A 201 21.70 15.20 -0.37
C SER A 201 20.95 13.97 0.11
N GLN A 202 19.72 14.13 0.57
CA GLN A 202 18.87 13.03 1.06
C GLN A 202 18.06 12.37 -0.07
N LEU A 203 17.64 13.16 -1.08
CA LEU A 203 16.77 12.68 -2.14
C LEU A 203 17.58 11.98 -3.24
N THR A 204 17.93 10.74 -2.99
CA THR A 204 18.50 9.83 -3.99
C THR A 204 17.39 9.08 -4.72
N ILE A 205 17.74 8.40 -5.82
CA ILE A 205 16.76 7.55 -6.52
C ILE A 205 16.28 6.38 -5.66
N ASP A 206 17.13 5.85 -4.79
CA ASP A 206 16.78 4.77 -3.87
C ASP A 206 15.87 5.28 -2.74
N GLU A 207 16.12 6.49 -2.21
CA GLU A 207 15.23 7.11 -1.23
C GLU A 207 13.87 7.44 -1.85
N LEU A 208 13.85 7.92 -3.10
CA LEU A 208 12.59 8.16 -3.78
C LEU A 208 11.77 6.88 -3.99
N TYR A 209 12.44 5.75 -4.30
CA TYR A 209 11.78 4.45 -4.34
C TYR A 209 11.19 4.05 -2.98
N ALA A 210 11.91 4.33 -1.89
CA ALA A 210 11.41 4.08 -0.55
C ALA A 210 10.23 5.01 -0.20
N GLU A 211 10.33 6.30 -0.54
CA GLU A 211 9.26 7.29 -0.30
C GLU A 211 7.99 6.95 -1.07
N ARG A 212 8.10 6.56 -2.36
CA ARG A 212 6.96 6.05 -3.12
C ARG A 212 6.33 4.85 -2.45
N GLY A 213 7.12 3.90 -1.97
CA GLY A 213 6.63 2.74 -1.23
C GLY A 213 5.84 3.12 0.02
N ARG A 214 6.36 4.07 0.83
CA ARG A 214 5.69 4.55 2.04
C ARG A 214 4.39 5.27 1.74
N GLU A 215 4.39 6.12 0.73
CA GLU A 215 3.24 6.92 0.35
C GLU A 215 2.13 6.07 -0.30
N LEU A 216 2.51 5.15 -1.18
CA LEU A 216 1.59 4.39 -2.03
C LEU A 216 1.40 2.93 -1.56
N ALA A 217 1.76 2.61 -0.31
CA ALA A 217 1.52 1.28 0.25
C ALA A 217 0.06 0.87 0.07
N TRP A 218 -0.20 -0.39 -0.30
CA TRP A 218 -1.54 -0.96 -0.57
C TRP A 218 -2.29 -0.40 -1.79
N GLU A 219 -1.74 0.57 -2.52
CA GLU A 219 -2.40 1.15 -3.71
C GLU A 219 -2.07 0.43 -5.03
N GLY A 220 -1.40 -0.71 -4.96
CA GLY A 220 -1.10 -1.55 -6.14
C GLY A 220 0.17 -1.20 -6.91
N TRP A 221 0.87 -0.10 -6.59
CA TRP A 221 2.00 0.41 -7.37
C TRP A 221 3.34 -0.28 -7.12
N ARG A 222 3.48 -1.05 -6.03
CA ARG A 222 4.79 -1.54 -5.60
C ARG A 222 5.47 -2.45 -6.60
N HIS A 223 4.74 -3.35 -7.26
CA HIS A 223 5.29 -4.26 -8.26
C HIS A 223 5.88 -3.50 -9.45
N GLU A 224 5.12 -2.54 -9.99
CA GLU A 224 5.56 -1.66 -11.08
C GLU A 224 6.83 -0.88 -10.67
N ASP A 225 6.84 -0.29 -9.49
CA ASP A 225 7.99 0.43 -8.97
C ASP A 225 9.21 -0.49 -8.79
N MET A 226 9.04 -1.70 -8.29
CA MET A 226 10.14 -2.66 -8.16
C MET A 226 10.79 -2.94 -9.52
N ILE A 227 10.00 -3.13 -10.58
CA ILE A 227 10.52 -3.35 -11.93
C ILE A 227 11.22 -2.09 -12.44
N ARG A 228 10.56 -0.91 -12.40
CA ARG A 228 11.07 0.37 -12.91
C ARG A 228 12.36 0.82 -12.23
N PHE A 229 12.51 0.57 -10.93
CA PHE A 229 13.69 0.91 -10.17
C PHE A 229 14.73 -0.22 -10.15
N GLY A 230 14.52 -1.33 -10.87
CA GLY A 230 15.46 -2.45 -10.96
C GLY A 230 15.63 -3.19 -9.62
N LYS A 231 14.57 -3.26 -8.83
CA LYS A 231 14.57 -3.92 -7.51
C LYS A 231 13.85 -5.26 -7.51
N TYR A 232 13.03 -5.58 -8.52
CA TYR A 232 12.15 -6.75 -8.52
C TYR A 232 12.89 -8.08 -8.39
N LEU A 233 14.03 -8.21 -9.05
CA LEU A 233 14.84 -9.44 -9.00
C LEU A 233 15.85 -9.46 -7.86
N LYS A 234 15.89 -8.41 -7.03
CA LYS A 234 16.80 -8.35 -5.87
C LYS A 234 16.19 -9.08 -4.68
N LYS A 235 17.07 -9.57 -3.81
CA LYS A 235 16.64 -10.15 -2.54
C LYS A 235 15.85 -9.12 -1.72
N TYR A 236 14.78 -9.59 -1.10
CA TYR A 236 14.03 -8.89 -0.05
C TYR A 236 13.61 -9.90 1.02
N TRP A 237 13.07 -9.44 2.13
CA TRP A 237 12.79 -10.27 3.30
C TRP A 237 11.91 -11.49 2.95
N ALA A 238 12.30 -12.66 3.46
CA ALA A 238 11.65 -13.96 3.19
C ALA A 238 11.53 -14.35 1.72
N HIS A 239 12.18 -13.61 0.82
CA HIS A 239 12.28 -13.99 -0.59
C HIS A 239 13.63 -14.67 -0.84
N PRO A 240 13.70 -15.70 -1.71
CA PRO A 240 14.95 -16.35 -2.04
C PRO A 240 15.98 -15.38 -2.62
N ASP A 241 17.20 -15.85 -2.75
CA ASP A 241 18.30 -15.04 -3.26
C ASP A 241 17.98 -14.35 -4.59
N GLN A 242 18.74 -13.30 -4.88
CA GLN A 242 18.60 -12.54 -6.11
C GLN A 242 18.47 -13.45 -7.33
N SER A 243 17.43 -13.23 -8.14
CA SER A 243 17.25 -13.94 -9.41
C SER A 243 18.01 -13.23 -10.53
N SER A 244 18.62 -14.01 -11.42
CA SER A 244 19.16 -13.53 -12.70
C SER A 244 18.16 -13.66 -13.85
N GLU A 245 16.97 -14.19 -13.61
CA GLU A 245 15.95 -14.51 -14.60
C GLU A 245 15.17 -13.24 -15.01
N THR A 246 15.77 -12.43 -15.85
CA THR A 246 15.23 -11.12 -16.27
C THR A 246 13.88 -11.21 -16.98
N PHE A 247 13.54 -12.37 -17.53
CA PHE A 247 12.23 -12.59 -18.15
C PHE A 247 11.07 -12.43 -17.14
N ARG A 248 11.31 -12.63 -15.85
CA ARG A 248 10.31 -12.44 -14.79
C ARG A 248 9.85 -10.99 -14.60
N ASN A 249 10.50 -10.01 -15.23
CA ASN A 249 10.04 -8.63 -15.24
C ASN A 249 8.79 -8.41 -16.09
N VAL A 250 8.39 -9.40 -16.89
CA VAL A 250 7.16 -9.39 -17.69
C VAL A 250 6.36 -10.65 -17.40
N PHE A 251 5.05 -10.60 -17.60
CA PHE A 251 4.21 -11.79 -17.47
C PHE A 251 4.21 -12.62 -18.77
N PRO A 252 4.03 -13.96 -18.68
CA PRO A 252 3.78 -14.77 -19.86
C PRO A 252 2.42 -14.40 -20.48
N ILE A 253 2.36 -14.47 -21.81
CA ILE A 253 1.06 -14.39 -22.49
C ILE A 253 0.31 -15.68 -22.24
N PRO A 254 -0.95 -15.64 -21.76
CA PRO A 254 -1.73 -16.84 -21.52
C PRO A 254 -1.84 -17.74 -22.77
N THR A 255 -1.77 -19.05 -22.58
CA THR A 255 -1.73 -20.03 -23.68
C THR A 255 -2.99 -19.97 -24.56
N ASP A 256 -4.15 -19.73 -23.98
CA ASP A 256 -5.43 -19.57 -24.71
C ASP A 256 -5.39 -18.34 -25.64
N ILE A 257 -4.77 -17.25 -25.23
CA ILE A 257 -4.60 -16.04 -26.05
C ILE A 257 -3.64 -16.30 -27.21
N LEU A 258 -2.51 -17.01 -26.96
CA LEU A 258 -1.58 -17.41 -28.03
C LEU A 258 -2.26 -18.31 -29.05
N ASN A 259 -3.05 -19.28 -28.59
CA ASN A 259 -3.79 -20.18 -29.45
C ASN A 259 -4.87 -19.47 -30.29
N ALA A 260 -5.50 -18.44 -29.72
CA ALA A 260 -6.52 -17.66 -30.41
C ALA A 260 -5.93 -16.68 -31.46
N ASN A 261 -4.66 -16.29 -31.32
CA ASN A 261 -4.03 -15.34 -32.23
C ASN A 261 -2.62 -15.81 -32.66
N PRO A 262 -2.51 -16.51 -33.83
CA PRO A 262 -1.24 -17.07 -34.30
C PRO A 262 -0.19 -16.02 -34.70
N LYS A 263 -0.54 -14.73 -34.67
CA LYS A 263 0.42 -13.63 -34.89
C LYS A 263 1.16 -13.22 -33.61
N LEU A 264 0.73 -13.70 -32.45
CA LEU A 264 1.42 -13.48 -31.20
C LEU A 264 2.54 -14.51 -31.02
N SER A 265 3.64 -14.07 -30.46
CA SER A 265 4.71 -14.94 -29.96
C SER A 265 4.87 -14.74 -28.46
N GLN A 266 5.17 -15.80 -27.74
CA GLN A 266 5.41 -15.73 -26.29
C GLN A 266 6.58 -14.81 -25.99
N ASN A 267 6.53 -14.15 -24.83
CA ASN A 267 7.67 -13.42 -24.27
C ASN A 267 8.87 -14.37 -24.14
N LYS A 268 10.06 -13.82 -24.39
CA LYS A 268 11.29 -14.62 -24.37
C LYS A 268 11.44 -15.35 -23.02
N ASP A 269 11.88 -16.59 -23.08
CA ASP A 269 12.19 -17.47 -21.94
C ASP A 269 10.96 -18.00 -21.15
N TYR A 270 9.73 -17.83 -21.70
CA TYR A 270 8.51 -18.50 -21.24
C TYR A 270 8.10 -19.67 -22.14
#